data_562099d8f26538f04466839874e7d9e6
#
_entry.id   562099d8f26538f04466839874e7d9e6
#
_cell.length_a   1.000
_cell.length_b   1.000
_cell.length_c   1.000
_cell.angle_alpha   90.00
_cell.angle_beta   90.00
_cell.angle_gamma   90.00
#
_symmetry.space_group_name_H-M   'P 1'
#
loop_
_entity.id
_entity.type
_entity.pdbx_description
1 polymer ?
#
loop_
_entity_poly.entity_id
_entity_poly.type
_entity_poly.pdbx_seq_one_letter_code
_entity_poly.pdbx_strand_id
1 'polypeptide(L)'
;DVFYTDANGSLVTPEKLDYGKGYSIVEVQAPYGYVLDDTPVYFDITEENSTEEGGVTVVKVNKPNMAQKGTITVEKTGEVFSGVNVSGSEDSDVIYQPVYEVAGLEGAVYEVRAAEDISTPDGTLRYSKGEVVDTITTSSDGFVKSKELYLGKYEVKEITAPYGMVVSGET
;
A
#
# COMPACT_ATOMS: atom_id res chain seq x y z
N ASP A 1 23.22 -10.74 -20.04
CA ASP A 1 24.01 -10.17 -18.95
C ASP A 1 23.11 -9.39 -18.02
N VAL A 2 23.51 -9.21 -16.75
CA VAL A 2 22.81 -8.41 -15.73
C VAL A 2 23.71 -7.23 -15.39
N PHE A 3 23.11 -6.04 -15.37
CA PHE A 3 23.78 -4.78 -15.06
C PHE A 3 23.02 -4.05 -13.95
N TYR A 4 23.70 -3.16 -13.25
CA TYR A 4 23.13 -2.38 -12.15
C TYR A 4 23.22 -0.88 -12.49
N THR A 5 22.16 -0.15 -12.18
CA THR A 5 22.17 1.32 -12.24
C THR A 5 23.01 1.90 -11.09
N ASP A 6 23.61 3.05 -11.32
CA ASP A 6 24.30 3.84 -10.30
C ASP A 6 23.32 4.57 -9.36
N ALA A 7 23.85 5.37 -8.43
CA ALA A 7 23.06 6.16 -7.49
C ALA A 7 22.17 7.23 -8.16
N ASN A 8 22.42 7.57 -9.41
CA ASN A 8 21.63 8.52 -10.21
C ASN A 8 20.57 7.80 -11.08
N GLY A 9 20.48 6.46 -10.96
CA GLY A 9 19.59 5.66 -11.80
C GLY A 9 20.11 5.46 -13.23
N SER A 10 21.38 5.73 -13.48
CA SER A 10 22.00 5.60 -14.81
C SER A 10 22.79 4.30 -14.94
N LEU A 11 22.77 3.74 -16.13
CA LEU A 11 23.57 2.58 -16.51
C LEU A 11 24.15 2.82 -17.90
N VAL A 12 25.44 2.58 -18.04
CA VAL A 12 26.11 2.47 -19.33
C VAL A 12 26.62 1.04 -19.45
N THR A 13 26.30 0.37 -20.57
CA THR A 13 26.80 -1.00 -20.80
C THR A 13 28.33 -1.00 -20.82
N PRO A 14 29.01 -1.91 -20.07
CA PRO A 14 30.46 -1.92 -19.99
C PRO A 14 31.11 -2.29 -21.32
N GLU A 15 30.41 -3.05 -22.15
CA GLU A 15 30.83 -3.43 -23.49
C GLU A 15 29.97 -2.70 -24.53
N LYS A 16 30.62 -2.33 -25.63
CA LYS A 16 29.95 -1.73 -26.78
C LYS A 16 29.08 -2.79 -27.45
N LEU A 17 27.84 -2.42 -27.70
CA LEU A 17 26.95 -3.23 -28.54
C LEU A 17 27.16 -2.86 -30.02
N ASP A 18 27.03 -3.84 -30.89
CA ASP A 18 27.13 -3.63 -32.33
C ASP A 18 25.89 -2.87 -32.87
N TYR A 19 26.04 -2.27 -34.07
CA TYR A 19 24.87 -1.79 -34.81
C TYR A 19 23.93 -2.96 -35.09
N GLY A 20 22.68 -2.81 -34.76
CA GLY A 20 21.69 -3.89 -34.92
C GLY A 20 20.30 -3.47 -34.48
N LYS A 21 19.35 -4.38 -34.70
CA LYS A 21 17.93 -4.18 -34.36
C LYS A 21 17.47 -5.23 -33.35
N GLY A 22 16.43 -4.87 -32.60
CA GLY A 22 15.73 -5.80 -31.72
C GLY A 22 16.45 -6.07 -30.40
N TYR A 23 17.30 -5.17 -29.93
CA TYR A 23 17.78 -5.20 -28.55
C TYR A 23 16.64 -4.98 -27.57
N SER A 24 16.74 -5.51 -26.37
CA SER A 24 15.80 -5.24 -25.30
C SER A 24 16.50 -5.14 -23.94
N ILE A 25 15.96 -4.27 -23.11
CA ILE A 25 16.27 -4.17 -21.68
C ILE A 25 15.05 -4.61 -20.90
N VAL A 26 15.25 -5.47 -19.90
CA VAL A 26 14.23 -5.93 -18.95
C VAL A 26 14.73 -5.63 -17.55
N GLU A 27 13.90 -4.99 -16.74
CA GLU A 27 14.19 -4.83 -15.32
C GLU A 27 13.95 -6.17 -14.62
N VAL A 28 14.96 -6.68 -13.94
CA VAL A 28 14.89 -7.96 -13.19
C VAL A 28 14.79 -7.73 -11.68
N GLN A 29 15.07 -6.51 -11.22
CA GLN A 29 14.95 -6.09 -9.83
C GLN A 29 14.73 -4.58 -9.77
N ALA A 30 13.64 -4.16 -9.16
CA ALA A 30 13.40 -2.73 -8.91
C ALA A 30 14.22 -2.22 -7.72
N PRO A 31 14.59 -0.93 -7.69
CA PRO A 31 15.13 -0.30 -6.50
C PRO A 31 14.15 -0.37 -5.33
N TYR A 32 14.67 -0.30 -4.10
CA TYR A 32 13.84 -0.30 -2.89
C TYR A 32 12.77 0.81 -2.94
N GLY A 33 11.53 0.44 -2.62
CA GLY A 33 10.38 1.35 -2.60
C GLY A 33 9.72 1.60 -3.96
N TYR A 34 10.17 0.91 -5.00
CA TYR A 34 9.54 0.95 -6.33
C TYR A 34 8.95 -0.40 -6.72
N VAL A 35 7.99 -0.36 -7.63
CA VAL A 35 7.37 -1.55 -8.22
C VAL A 35 8.24 -2.03 -9.37
N LEU A 36 8.54 -3.33 -9.40
CA LEU A 36 9.20 -3.96 -10.54
C LEU A 36 8.30 -3.86 -11.78
N ASP A 37 8.86 -3.36 -12.86
CA ASP A 37 8.26 -3.40 -14.19
C ASP A 37 9.13 -4.24 -15.12
N ASP A 38 8.80 -5.51 -15.28
CA ASP A 38 9.51 -6.47 -16.11
C ASP A 38 9.15 -6.38 -17.61
N THR A 39 8.35 -5.40 -18.00
CA THR A 39 8.01 -5.16 -19.41
C THR A 39 9.28 -4.80 -20.20
N PRO A 40 9.62 -5.55 -21.26
CA PRO A 40 10.79 -5.24 -22.05
C PRO A 40 10.68 -3.88 -22.77
N VAL A 41 11.75 -3.11 -22.72
CA VAL A 41 11.91 -1.94 -23.59
C VAL A 41 12.80 -2.33 -24.77
N TYR A 42 12.24 -2.30 -25.98
CA TYR A 42 12.96 -2.62 -27.19
C TYR A 42 13.61 -1.38 -27.80
N PHE A 43 14.80 -1.53 -28.34
CA PHE A 43 15.54 -0.47 -29.03
C PHE A 43 16.41 -1.03 -30.14
N ASP A 44 16.78 -0.19 -31.07
CA ASP A 44 17.71 -0.48 -32.14
C ASP A 44 18.96 0.41 -31.95
N ILE A 45 20.10 -0.01 -32.46
CA ILE A 45 21.33 0.78 -32.52
C ILE A 45 21.63 1.04 -33.98
N THR A 46 21.29 2.26 -34.44
CA THR A 46 21.46 2.71 -35.83
C THR A 46 22.04 4.11 -35.84
N GLU A 47 22.56 4.56 -36.98
CA GLU A 47 23.03 5.95 -37.14
C GLU A 47 21.94 6.97 -36.90
N GLU A 48 20.67 6.61 -37.20
CA GLU A 48 19.53 7.55 -37.14
C GLU A 48 19.04 7.79 -35.71
N ASN A 49 19.17 6.81 -34.79
CA ASN A 49 18.65 6.91 -33.42
C ASN A 49 19.76 7.00 -32.36
N SER A 50 20.97 7.24 -32.77
CA SER A 50 22.12 7.40 -31.89
C SER A 50 22.67 8.81 -31.90
N THR A 51 23.32 9.18 -30.81
CA THR A 51 24.06 10.43 -30.67
C THR A 51 25.53 10.12 -30.40
N GLU A 52 26.44 10.99 -30.87
CA GLU A 52 27.85 10.84 -30.55
C GLU A 52 28.19 11.66 -29.28
N GLU A 53 28.64 10.97 -28.24
CA GLU A 53 29.12 11.56 -26.99
C GLU A 53 30.55 11.09 -26.69
N GLY A 54 31.50 12.02 -26.71
CA GLY A 54 32.91 11.71 -26.40
C GLY A 54 33.56 10.67 -27.36
N GLY A 55 33.15 10.63 -28.62
CA GLY A 55 33.63 9.67 -29.62
C GLY A 55 33.00 8.28 -29.51
N VAL A 56 31.91 8.15 -28.77
CA VAL A 56 31.14 6.90 -28.63
C VAL A 56 29.71 7.15 -29.10
N THR A 57 29.18 6.23 -29.89
CA THR A 57 27.78 6.21 -30.30
C THR A 57 26.91 5.75 -29.13
N VAL A 58 25.95 6.55 -28.72
CA VAL A 58 25.07 6.30 -27.57
C VAL A 58 23.62 6.27 -28.01
N VAL A 59 22.87 5.23 -27.56
CA VAL A 59 21.41 5.18 -27.61
C VAL A 59 20.88 5.28 -26.18
N LYS A 60 20.01 6.23 -25.91
CA LYS A 60 19.41 6.44 -24.59
C LYS A 60 18.08 5.72 -24.48
N VAL A 61 17.96 4.84 -23.50
CA VAL A 61 16.72 4.13 -23.16
C VAL A 61 16.27 4.57 -21.77
N ASN A 62 15.01 4.92 -21.64
CA ASN A 62 14.41 5.33 -20.37
C ASN A 62 13.41 4.28 -19.87
N LYS A 63 13.53 3.88 -18.62
CA LYS A 63 12.66 2.91 -17.94
C LYS A 63 12.24 3.47 -16.57
N PRO A 64 11.09 4.18 -16.48
CA PRO A 64 10.64 4.73 -15.20
C PRO A 64 9.99 3.66 -14.32
N ASN A 65 10.17 3.75 -13.00
CA ASN A 65 9.47 2.94 -12.01
C ASN A 65 8.40 3.75 -11.28
N MET A 66 7.35 3.06 -10.85
CA MET A 66 6.33 3.63 -9.96
C MET A 66 6.67 3.35 -8.51
N ALA A 67 6.47 4.36 -7.62
CA ALA A 67 6.64 4.17 -6.18
C ALA A 67 5.66 3.11 -5.64
N GLN A 68 6.18 2.21 -4.80
CA GLN A 68 5.38 1.17 -4.17
C GLN A 68 4.39 1.77 -3.17
N LYS A 69 3.19 1.18 -3.13
CA LYS A 69 2.13 1.53 -2.19
C LYS A 69 1.61 0.29 -1.50
N GLY A 70 0.97 0.49 -0.35
CA GLY A 70 0.29 -0.54 0.42
C GLY A 70 -1.08 -0.05 0.91
N THR A 71 -1.81 -0.92 1.59
CA THR A 71 -3.10 -0.59 2.20
C THR A 71 -3.11 -1.03 3.66
N ILE A 72 -3.90 -0.34 4.48
CA ILE A 72 -4.16 -0.68 5.88
C ILE A 72 -5.56 -1.28 5.94
N THR A 73 -5.70 -2.46 6.57
CA THR A 73 -7.00 -3.07 6.86
C THR A 73 -7.23 -2.98 8.36
N VAL A 74 -8.41 -2.53 8.77
CA VAL A 74 -8.86 -2.49 10.15
C VAL A 74 -10.02 -3.44 10.29
N GLU A 75 -10.02 -4.23 11.37
CA GLU A 75 -11.12 -5.08 11.82
C GLU A 75 -11.62 -4.54 13.17
N LYS A 76 -12.91 -4.26 13.26
CA LYS A 76 -13.59 -3.86 14.50
C LYS A 76 -14.57 -4.95 14.89
N THR A 77 -14.34 -5.53 16.07
CA THR A 77 -15.24 -6.54 16.66
C THR A 77 -15.70 -6.09 18.04
N GLY A 78 -16.80 -6.67 18.51
CA GLY A 78 -17.30 -6.46 19.86
C GLY A 78 -18.42 -7.42 20.20
N GLU A 79 -18.81 -7.43 21.47
CA GLU A 79 -19.92 -8.24 21.95
C GLU A 79 -21.26 -7.62 21.52
N VAL A 80 -22.07 -8.41 20.82
CA VAL A 80 -23.45 -8.06 20.41
C VAL A 80 -24.43 -9.04 21.00
N PHE A 81 -25.63 -8.57 21.32
CA PHE A 81 -26.71 -9.43 21.77
C PHE A 81 -27.15 -10.38 20.65
N SER A 82 -27.06 -11.69 20.89
CA SER A 82 -27.41 -12.71 19.91
C SER A 82 -28.72 -13.44 20.24
N GLY A 83 -29.18 -13.39 21.50
CA GLY A 83 -30.41 -14.06 21.88
C GLY A 83 -30.62 -14.14 23.38
N VAL A 84 -31.60 -14.96 23.77
CA VAL A 84 -31.93 -15.24 25.16
C VAL A 84 -32.05 -16.74 25.37
N ASN A 85 -31.35 -17.25 26.36
CA ASN A 85 -31.60 -18.59 26.89
C ASN A 85 -32.74 -18.52 27.89
N VAL A 86 -33.75 -19.37 27.70
CA VAL A 86 -34.91 -19.45 28.60
C VAL A 86 -34.83 -20.79 29.33
N SER A 87 -34.84 -20.75 30.67
CA SER A 87 -34.86 -21.92 31.53
C SER A 87 -36.00 -21.82 32.54
N GLY A 88 -36.54 -22.92 32.95
CA GLY A 88 -37.72 -23.02 33.84
C GLY A 88 -38.85 -23.85 33.18
N SER A 89 -39.85 -24.22 33.96
CA SER A 89 -41.05 -24.93 33.51
C SER A 89 -42.31 -24.13 33.91
N GLU A 90 -43.48 -24.48 33.37
CA GLU A 90 -44.75 -23.79 33.65
C GLU A 90 -45.09 -23.67 35.16
N ASP A 91 -44.49 -24.54 36.01
CA ASP A 91 -44.67 -24.54 37.46
C ASP A 91 -43.47 -23.93 38.25
N SER A 92 -42.48 -23.30 37.56
CA SER A 92 -41.32 -22.68 38.19
C SER A 92 -41.06 -21.31 37.55
N ASP A 93 -40.30 -20.45 38.27
CA ASP A 93 -39.88 -19.15 37.73
C ASP A 93 -39.12 -19.31 36.42
N VAL A 94 -39.61 -18.63 35.38
CA VAL A 94 -38.91 -18.58 34.07
C VAL A 94 -37.74 -17.61 34.16
N ILE A 95 -36.54 -18.08 33.89
CA ILE A 95 -35.32 -17.29 33.91
C ILE A 95 -34.89 -16.99 32.47
N TYR A 96 -34.71 -15.72 32.18
CA TYR A 96 -34.22 -15.24 30.89
C TYR A 96 -32.75 -14.80 31.04
N GLN A 97 -31.83 -15.46 30.34
CA GLN A 97 -30.41 -15.10 30.32
C GLN A 97 -30.02 -14.57 28.96
N PRO A 98 -29.58 -13.30 28.85
CA PRO A 98 -29.09 -12.77 27.58
C PRO A 98 -27.83 -13.50 27.16
N VAL A 99 -27.73 -13.76 25.87
CA VAL A 99 -26.57 -14.36 25.22
C VAL A 99 -25.92 -13.32 24.33
N TYR A 100 -24.62 -13.19 24.43
CA TYR A 100 -23.82 -12.31 23.62
C TYR A 100 -22.83 -13.14 22.81
N GLU A 101 -22.49 -12.64 21.64
CA GLU A 101 -21.45 -13.21 20.77
C GLU A 101 -20.55 -12.09 20.26
N VAL A 102 -19.30 -12.44 19.90
CA VAL A 102 -18.39 -11.49 19.26
C VAL A 102 -18.66 -11.47 17.77
N ALA A 103 -18.97 -10.31 17.25
CA ALA A 103 -19.23 -10.10 15.82
C ALA A 103 -18.54 -8.84 15.32
N GLY A 104 -18.47 -8.72 13.99
CA GLY A 104 -18.02 -7.48 13.33
C GLY A 104 -18.94 -6.31 13.65
N LEU A 105 -18.37 -5.12 13.83
CA LEU A 105 -19.10 -3.91 14.18
C LEU A 105 -19.04 -2.88 13.06
N GLU A 106 -20.20 -2.51 12.54
CA GLU A 106 -20.36 -1.47 11.53
C GLU A 106 -20.30 -0.07 12.13
N GLY A 107 -19.76 0.88 11.35
CA GLY A 107 -19.83 2.31 11.66
C GLY A 107 -18.74 2.86 12.56
N ALA A 108 -17.71 2.06 12.90
CA ALA A 108 -16.50 2.60 13.50
C ALA A 108 -15.74 3.45 12.48
N VAL A 109 -15.44 4.71 12.84
CA VAL A 109 -14.70 5.62 11.96
C VAL A 109 -13.28 5.80 12.48
N TYR A 110 -12.31 5.63 11.58
CA TYR A 110 -10.90 5.79 11.85
C TYR A 110 -10.29 6.89 10.98
N GLU A 111 -9.43 7.71 11.56
CA GLU A 111 -8.48 8.53 10.83
C GLU A 111 -7.15 7.77 10.68
N VAL A 112 -6.61 7.79 9.47
CA VAL A 112 -5.25 7.33 9.17
C VAL A 112 -4.40 8.58 9.00
N ARG A 113 -3.36 8.72 9.85
CA ARG A 113 -2.46 9.87 9.85
C ARG A 113 -1.04 9.44 9.56
N ALA A 114 -0.27 10.29 8.88
CA ALA A 114 1.17 10.10 8.75
C ALA A 114 1.84 10.30 10.11
N ALA A 115 2.51 9.26 10.64
CA ALA A 115 3.21 9.33 11.93
C ALA A 115 4.58 10.04 11.84
N GLU A 116 5.09 10.19 10.63
CA GLU A 116 6.32 10.90 10.26
C GLU A 116 6.14 11.55 8.88
N ASP A 117 7.09 12.38 8.45
CA ASP A 117 7.14 12.84 7.06
C ASP A 117 7.39 11.64 6.15
N ILE A 118 6.50 11.40 5.19
CA ILE A 118 6.57 10.27 4.27
C ILE A 118 7.01 10.77 2.91
N SER A 119 8.20 10.33 2.49
CA SER A 119 8.76 10.66 1.20
C SER A 119 8.99 9.41 0.36
N THR A 120 8.80 9.51 -0.96
CA THR A 120 9.21 8.48 -1.91
C THR A 120 10.73 8.47 -2.08
N PRO A 121 11.35 7.36 -2.56
CA PRO A 121 12.81 7.26 -2.64
C PRO A 121 13.49 8.33 -3.51
N ASP A 122 12.74 8.98 -4.42
CA ASP A 122 13.18 10.14 -5.21
C ASP A 122 13.25 11.46 -4.40
N GLY A 123 12.98 11.39 -3.08
CA GLY A 123 12.98 12.55 -2.19
C GLY A 123 11.70 13.39 -2.23
N THR A 124 10.68 13.00 -3.00
CA THR A 124 9.41 13.73 -3.06
C THR A 124 8.60 13.51 -1.78
N LEU A 125 8.35 14.59 -1.02
CA LEU A 125 7.45 14.55 0.13
C LEU A 125 6.01 14.27 -0.33
N ARG A 126 5.40 13.22 0.21
CA ARG A 126 4.04 12.78 -0.13
C ARG A 126 3.03 13.16 0.95
N TYR A 127 3.41 13.00 2.21
CA TYR A 127 2.58 13.37 3.36
C TYR A 127 3.46 13.98 4.45
N SER A 128 2.98 15.03 5.09
CA SER A 128 3.64 15.63 6.25
C SER A 128 3.23 14.92 7.53
N LYS A 129 4.10 14.88 8.52
CA LYS A 129 3.79 14.33 9.85
C LYS A 129 2.51 14.96 10.43
N GLY A 130 1.58 14.10 10.89
CA GLY A 130 0.29 14.48 11.46
C GLY A 130 -0.81 14.74 10.43
N GLU A 131 -0.51 14.72 9.12
CA GLU A 131 -1.51 14.86 8.07
C GLU A 131 -2.49 13.68 8.09
N VAL A 132 -3.81 13.97 8.02
CA VAL A 132 -4.84 12.95 7.81
C VAL A 132 -4.82 12.54 6.35
N VAL A 133 -4.37 11.33 6.09
CA VAL A 133 -4.21 10.81 4.73
C VAL A 133 -5.43 10.04 4.25
N ASP A 134 -6.23 9.50 5.19
CA ASP A 134 -7.48 8.81 4.88
C ASP A 134 -8.42 8.84 6.08
N THR A 135 -9.72 8.68 5.81
CA THR A 135 -10.76 8.45 6.82
C THR A 135 -11.61 7.28 6.37
N ILE A 136 -11.65 6.24 7.19
CA ILE A 136 -12.23 4.95 6.83
C ILE A 136 -13.30 4.53 7.84
N THR A 137 -14.36 3.84 7.35
CA THR A 137 -15.50 3.43 8.18
C THR A 137 -15.76 1.94 7.99
N THR A 138 -15.89 1.19 9.09
CA THR A 138 -16.15 -0.25 9.04
C THR A 138 -17.52 -0.57 8.46
N SER A 139 -17.57 -1.61 7.63
CA SER A 139 -18.78 -2.20 7.07
C SER A 139 -19.44 -3.18 8.03
N SER A 140 -20.57 -3.77 7.61
CA SER A 140 -21.39 -4.66 8.45
C SER A 140 -20.66 -5.92 8.94
N ASP A 141 -19.57 -6.31 8.28
CA ASP A 141 -18.68 -7.40 8.69
C ASP A 141 -17.57 -6.95 9.67
N GLY A 142 -17.52 -5.65 10.00
CA GLY A 142 -16.51 -5.06 10.86
C GLY A 142 -15.19 -4.70 10.16
N PHE A 143 -15.06 -4.94 8.85
CA PHE A 143 -13.84 -4.65 8.11
C PHE A 143 -13.90 -3.32 7.35
N VAL A 144 -12.73 -2.71 7.21
CA VAL A 144 -12.51 -1.59 6.30
C VAL A 144 -11.06 -1.58 5.81
N LYS A 145 -10.86 -1.10 4.60
CA LYS A 145 -9.57 -0.97 3.95
C LYS A 145 -9.33 0.48 3.53
N SER A 146 -8.12 0.99 3.79
CA SER A 146 -7.72 2.31 3.31
C SER A 146 -7.55 2.34 1.79
N LYS A 147 -7.49 3.55 1.22
CA LYS A 147 -6.91 3.75 -0.10
C LYS A 147 -5.46 3.28 -0.13
N GLU A 148 -4.86 3.23 -1.30
CA GLU A 148 -3.42 2.97 -1.46
C GLU A 148 -2.59 4.13 -0.89
N LEU A 149 -1.65 3.81 0.00
CA LEU A 149 -0.78 4.72 0.71
C LEU A 149 0.67 4.45 0.33
N TYR A 150 1.50 5.49 0.25
CA TYR A 150 2.95 5.33 0.08
C TYR A 150 3.57 4.61 1.29
N LEU A 151 4.69 3.93 1.08
CA LEU A 151 5.38 3.24 2.17
C LEU A 151 5.85 4.24 3.23
N GLY A 152 5.59 3.94 4.52
CA GLY A 152 5.94 4.79 5.65
C GLY A 152 5.20 4.36 6.92
N LYS A 153 5.31 5.14 7.97
CA LYS A 153 4.64 4.90 9.24
C LYS A 153 3.34 5.69 9.33
N TYR A 154 2.29 5.01 9.76
CA TYR A 154 0.96 5.58 9.95
C TYR A 154 0.46 5.30 11.35
N GLU A 155 -0.33 6.23 11.87
CA GLU A 155 -1.14 6.10 13.07
C GLU A 155 -2.60 5.92 12.63
N VAL A 156 -3.29 4.93 13.19
CA VAL A 156 -4.71 4.68 12.94
C VAL A 156 -5.45 4.91 14.24
N LYS A 157 -6.34 5.91 14.25
CA LYS A 157 -7.06 6.33 15.46
C LYS A 157 -8.57 6.24 15.26
N GLU A 158 -9.25 5.54 16.15
CA GLU A 158 -10.72 5.56 16.20
C GLU A 158 -11.20 6.94 16.67
N ILE A 159 -12.04 7.59 15.83
CA ILE A 159 -12.63 8.89 16.12
C ILE A 159 -14.13 8.82 16.40
N THR A 160 -14.79 7.75 15.94
CA THR A 160 -16.20 7.46 16.22
C THR A 160 -16.37 5.98 16.48
N ALA A 161 -16.94 5.62 17.61
CA ALA A 161 -17.27 4.23 17.92
C ALA A 161 -18.54 3.79 17.17
N PRO A 162 -18.72 2.48 16.94
CA PRO A 162 -19.98 1.91 16.49
C PRO A 162 -21.14 2.27 17.40
N TYR A 163 -22.36 2.25 16.85
CA TYR A 163 -23.57 2.54 17.65
C TYR A 163 -23.64 1.64 18.90
N GLY A 164 -23.87 2.25 20.05
CA GLY A 164 -23.96 1.56 21.33
C GLY A 164 -22.61 1.22 21.98
N MET A 165 -21.49 1.58 21.35
CA MET A 165 -20.13 1.36 21.86
C MET A 165 -19.47 2.68 22.27
N VAL A 166 -18.33 2.59 22.95
CA VAL A 166 -17.49 3.75 23.30
C VAL A 166 -16.19 3.70 22.52
N VAL A 167 -15.64 4.88 22.20
CA VAL A 167 -14.33 4.97 21.52
C VAL A 167 -13.27 4.36 22.44
N SER A 168 -12.50 3.40 21.93
CA SER A 168 -11.35 2.89 22.65
C SER A 168 -10.25 3.97 22.66
N GLY A 169 -9.64 4.22 23.81
CA GLY A 169 -8.56 5.20 23.95
C GLY A 169 -7.21 4.71 23.41
N GLU A 170 -7.18 3.56 22.73
CA GLU A 170 -5.98 2.97 22.14
C GLU A 170 -5.73 3.55 20.72
N THR A 171 -4.46 3.88 20.45
CA THR A 171 -3.94 4.35 19.17
C THR A 171 -2.92 3.37 18.62
#